data_ddb32ba4b7d7b4fc1e8084f1d4b8d8ec
#
_entry.id   ddb32ba4b7d7b4fc1e8084f1d4b8d8ec
#
_cell.length_a   1.000
_cell.length_b   1.000
_cell.length_c   1.000
_cell.angle_alpha   90.00
_cell.angle_beta   90.00
_cell.angle_gamma   90.00
#
_symmetry.space_group_name_H-M   'P 1'
#
loop_
_entity.id
_entity.type
_entity.pdbx_description
1 polymer ?
#
loop_
_entity_poly.entity_id
_entity_poly.type
_entity_poly.pdbx_seq_one_letter_code
_entity_poly.pdbx_strand_id
1 'polypeptide(L)'
;YAVCAFLLEFRDEPRELERLIYRDFLSEANFVGCDIEPYERLGDLQGSGLLQSIDTIKAATRILLQKAILQNVRYLEIRCSPLNYREAGLSASAVVEAIEQTCEQFPQILTKLIFIGSRHGSRETLVEHIQLALDLQQRASSRLVAFDLAGNEQKQTPAAIREDFLPLLERCLQITIHAGETASAESIWEAVYHLQADRIGHGLKLENHPELLRRFIDRKIAVEMCPSSNQQIVGFRDAFLPNTTSKAIYPLQRYLDK
;
A
#
# COMPACT_ATOMS: atom_id res chain seq x y z
N TYR A 1 14.57 2.42 1.64
CA TYR A 1 15.64 1.42 1.87
C TYR A 1 15.61 0.28 0.84
N ALA A 2 14.46 -0.37 0.59
CA ALA A 2 14.38 -1.44 -0.40
C ALA A 2 14.66 -0.95 -1.82
N VAL A 3 14.14 0.22 -2.18
CA VAL A 3 14.36 0.86 -3.48
C VAL A 3 15.82 1.26 -3.65
N CYS A 4 16.46 1.83 -2.63
CA CYS A 4 17.88 2.17 -2.67
C CYS A 4 18.78 0.94 -2.84
N ALA A 5 18.50 -0.16 -2.12
CA ALA A 5 19.23 -1.41 -2.27
C ALA A 5 19.08 -1.99 -3.68
N PHE A 6 17.86 -1.91 -4.24
CA PHE A 6 17.55 -2.31 -5.60
C PHE A 6 18.32 -1.49 -6.65
N LEU A 7 18.39 -0.17 -6.49
CA LEU A 7 19.09 0.72 -7.40
C LEU A 7 20.62 0.50 -7.39
N LEU A 8 21.17 0.20 -6.21
CA LEU A 8 22.60 -0.15 -6.06
C LEU A 8 22.95 -1.47 -6.75
N GLU A 9 21.99 -2.41 -6.86
CA GLU A 9 22.21 -3.72 -7.48
C GLU A 9 22.10 -3.68 -9.02
N PHE A 10 21.37 -2.71 -9.59
CA PHE A 10 20.99 -2.70 -11.01
C PHE A 10 21.59 -1.57 -11.86
N ARG A 11 22.37 -0.66 -11.30
CA ARG A 11 22.96 0.43 -12.07
C ARG A 11 24.46 0.58 -11.82
N ASP A 12 25.21 0.66 -12.92
CA ASP A 12 26.66 0.91 -12.91
C ASP A 12 27.04 2.31 -12.39
N GLU A 13 26.06 3.25 -12.30
CA GLU A 13 26.23 4.58 -11.71
C GLU A 13 25.14 4.94 -10.70
N PRO A 14 25.18 4.36 -9.49
CA PRO A 14 24.20 4.66 -8.44
C PRO A 14 24.23 6.12 -7.95
N ARG A 15 25.34 6.83 -8.16
CA ARG A 15 25.62 8.14 -7.56
C ARG A 15 24.70 9.27 -8.03
N GLU A 16 24.23 9.26 -9.26
CA GLU A 16 23.37 10.33 -9.79
C GLU A 16 21.92 10.16 -9.32
N LEU A 17 21.46 8.95 -9.27
CA LEU A 17 20.14 8.61 -8.73
C LEU A 17 20.13 8.71 -7.20
N GLU A 18 21.21 8.29 -6.55
CA GLU A 18 21.45 8.50 -5.13
C GLU A 18 21.46 10.01 -4.78
N ARG A 19 22.05 10.86 -5.62
CA ARG A 19 22.00 12.32 -5.48
C ARG A 19 20.58 12.88 -5.63
N LEU A 20 19.81 12.42 -6.60
CA LEU A 20 18.41 12.84 -6.80
C LEU A 20 17.50 12.37 -5.66
N ILE A 21 17.70 11.14 -5.21
CA ILE A 21 16.92 10.54 -4.14
C ILE A 21 17.30 11.12 -2.77
N TYR A 22 18.60 11.17 -2.46
CA TYR A 22 19.08 11.59 -1.14
C TYR A 22 19.12 13.10 -0.95
N ARG A 23 19.37 13.86 -1.99
CA ARG A 23 19.55 15.31 -1.86
C ARG A 23 18.23 16.06 -1.67
N ASP A 24 17.20 15.66 -2.39
CA ASP A 24 15.93 16.39 -2.43
C ASP A 24 14.80 15.71 -1.63
N PHE A 25 14.91 14.43 -1.33
CA PHE A 25 13.80 13.65 -0.79
C PHE A 25 14.10 12.81 0.46
N LEU A 26 15.35 12.54 0.81
CA LEU A 26 15.69 11.63 1.92
C LEU A 26 16.45 12.27 3.07
N SER A 27 16.51 13.59 3.20
CA SER A 27 16.81 14.14 4.51
C SER A 27 15.60 13.85 5.40
N GLU A 28 15.77 13.02 6.42
CA GLU A 28 14.71 12.64 7.38
C GLU A 28 13.91 13.85 7.88
N ALA A 29 14.56 15.01 7.97
CA ALA A 29 13.94 16.28 8.35
C ALA A 29 12.87 16.77 7.36
N ASN A 30 12.93 16.42 6.07
CA ASN A 30 12.01 16.90 5.03
C ASN A 30 10.78 16.00 4.85
N PHE A 31 10.75 14.83 5.51
CA PHE A 31 9.67 13.84 5.35
C PHE A 31 8.78 13.64 6.57
N VAL A 32 8.93 14.44 7.59
CA VAL A 32 8.02 14.40 8.74
C VAL A 32 6.85 15.34 8.49
N GLY A 33 5.66 14.77 8.26
CA GLY A 33 4.45 15.56 7.99
C GLY A 33 4.48 16.28 6.64
N CYS A 34 5.01 15.61 5.60
CA CYS A 34 5.14 16.20 4.26
C CYS A 34 3.83 16.23 3.47
N ASP A 35 2.75 15.66 4.01
CA ASP A 35 1.47 15.44 3.34
C ASP A 35 1.50 14.36 2.24
N ILE A 36 0.31 13.98 1.74
CA ILE A 36 0.13 12.86 0.82
C ILE A 36 0.69 13.12 -0.57
N GLU A 37 0.52 14.32 -1.13
CA GLU A 37 0.91 14.62 -2.51
C GLU A 37 2.44 14.55 -2.75
N PRO A 38 3.32 15.15 -1.92
CA PRO A 38 4.76 14.96 -2.03
C PRO A 38 5.19 13.51 -1.84
N TYR A 39 4.54 12.78 -0.92
CA TYR A 39 4.83 11.38 -0.66
C TYR A 39 4.50 10.50 -1.87
N GLU A 40 3.35 10.69 -2.50
CA GLU A 40 2.94 9.94 -3.68
C GLU A 40 3.81 10.23 -4.89
N ARG A 41 4.16 11.51 -5.12
CA ARG A 41 5.10 11.88 -6.18
C ARG A 41 6.44 11.17 -6.04
N LEU A 42 6.90 10.97 -4.82
CA LEU A 42 8.09 10.15 -4.56
C LEU A 42 7.84 8.68 -4.91
N GLY A 43 6.68 8.14 -4.56
CA GLY A 43 6.26 6.78 -4.90
C GLY A 43 6.24 6.54 -6.41
N ASP A 44 5.74 7.48 -7.20
CA ASP A 44 5.74 7.41 -8.66
C ASP A 44 7.16 7.39 -9.24
N LEU A 45 8.03 8.26 -8.76
CA LEU A 45 9.41 8.38 -9.26
C LEU A 45 10.32 7.23 -8.83
N GLN A 46 10.16 6.72 -7.62
CA GLN A 46 11.05 5.73 -6.99
C GLN A 46 10.44 4.34 -6.85
N GLY A 47 9.13 4.23 -6.96
CA GLY A 47 8.39 2.98 -6.92
C GLY A 47 8.07 2.49 -8.32
N SER A 48 6.90 2.86 -8.83
CA SER A 48 6.41 2.37 -10.13
C SER A 48 7.30 2.79 -11.29
N GLY A 49 7.82 4.02 -11.31
CA GLY A 49 8.70 4.50 -12.37
C GLY A 49 10.00 3.71 -12.56
N LEU A 50 10.47 3.02 -11.52
CA LEU A 50 11.66 2.15 -11.60
C LEU A 50 11.35 0.69 -11.94
N LEU A 51 10.11 0.26 -11.78
CA LEU A 51 9.67 -1.13 -11.92
C LEU A 51 9.00 -1.36 -13.28
N GLN A 52 9.62 -0.86 -14.38
CA GLN A 52 9.04 -0.90 -15.71
C GLN A 52 9.60 -2.03 -16.60
N SER A 53 10.28 -3.03 -16.01
CA SER A 53 10.74 -4.23 -16.71
C SER A 53 10.54 -5.49 -15.87
N ILE A 54 10.45 -6.64 -16.53
CA ILE A 54 10.32 -7.95 -15.85
C ILE A 54 11.51 -8.18 -14.89
N ASP A 55 12.71 -7.83 -15.29
CA ASP A 55 13.92 -8.02 -14.48
C ASP A 55 13.90 -7.16 -13.23
N THR A 56 13.50 -5.88 -13.35
CA THR A 56 13.39 -4.98 -12.19
C THR A 56 12.30 -5.41 -11.23
N ILE A 57 11.16 -5.90 -11.72
CA ILE A 57 10.06 -6.44 -10.91
C ILE A 57 10.52 -7.69 -10.15
N LYS A 58 11.16 -8.65 -10.85
CA LYS A 58 11.70 -9.88 -10.23
C LYS A 58 12.75 -9.57 -9.18
N ALA A 59 13.64 -8.62 -9.45
CA ALA A 59 14.68 -8.22 -8.51
C ALA A 59 14.10 -7.55 -7.25
N ALA A 60 13.18 -6.60 -7.41
CA ALA A 60 12.51 -5.96 -6.28
C ALA A 60 11.73 -6.98 -5.42
N THR A 61 11.02 -7.89 -6.05
CA THR A 61 10.31 -8.98 -5.36
C THR A 61 11.28 -9.87 -4.60
N ARG A 62 12.41 -10.26 -5.20
CA ARG A 62 13.45 -11.07 -4.55
C ARG A 62 14.02 -10.39 -3.32
N ILE A 63 14.39 -9.12 -3.44
CA ILE A 63 14.94 -8.33 -2.32
C ILE A 63 13.93 -8.22 -1.18
N LEU A 64 12.65 -7.95 -1.50
CA LEU A 64 11.58 -7.90 -0.50
C LEU A 64 11.46 -9.21 0.26
N LEU A 65 11.44 -10.35 -0.45
CA LEU A 65 11.32 -11.69 0.15
C LEU A 65 12.55 -12.03 1.02
N GLN A 66 13.76 -11.74 0.54
CA GLN A 66 14.98 -11.95 1.31
C GLN A 66 14.97 -11.14 2.61
N LYS A 67 14.56 -9.87 2.56
CA LYS A 67 14.44 -9.04 3.77
C LYS A 67 13.39 -9.59 4.73
N ALA A 68 12.24 -9.99 4.24
CA ALA A 68 11.18 -10.57 5.05
C ALA A 68 11.65 -11.86 5.75
N ILE A 69 12.35 -12.74 5.04
CA ILE A 69 12.91 -13.98 5.58
C ILE A 69 13.94 -13.70 6.66
N LEU A 70 14.85 -12.75 6.46
CA LEU A 70 15.84 -12.31 7.46
C LEU A 70 15.18 -11.77 8.74
N GLN A 71 13.98 -11.23 8.62
CA GLN A 71 13.17 -10.74 9.74
C GLN A 71 12.26 -11.83 10.34
N ASN A 72 12.43 -13.10 9.94
CA ASN A 72 11.60 -14.23 10.37
C ASN A 72 10.11 -14.12 9.99
N VAL A 73 9.76 -13.34 8.97
CA VAL A 73 8.40 -13.30 8.42
C VAL A 73 8.09 -14.65 7.77
N ARG A 74 6.93 -15.23 8.09
CA ARG A 74 6.46 -16.53 7.55
C ARG A 74 5.29 -16.40 6.61
N TYR A 75 4.56 -15.29 6.70
CA TYR A 75 3.43 -14.95 5.85
C TYR A 75 3.57 -13.49 5.42
N LEU A 76 3.43 -13.21 4.14
CA LEU A 76 3.58 -11.88 3.56
C LEU A 76 2.51 -11.65 2.48
N GLU A 77 1.79 -10.55 2.59
CA GLU A 77 0.92 -10.03 1.55
C GLU A 77 1.62 -8.89 0.83
N ILE A 78 1.96 -9.11 -0.45
CA ILE A 78 2.61 -8.11 -1.29
C ILE A 78 1.53 -7.25 -1.95
N ARG A 79 1.57 -5.95 -1.71
CA ARG A 79 0.67 -4.98 -2.34
C ARG A 79 1.29 -4.39 -3.59
N CYS A 80 0.55 -4.37 -4.69
CA CYS A 80 0.98 -3.75 -5.94
C CYS A 80 -0.20 -3.26 -6.78
N SER A 81 0.08 -2.28 -7.63
CA SER A 81 -0.80 -1.79 -8.69
C SER A 81 -0.25 -2.24 -10.06
N PRO A 82 -0.59 -3.43 -10.57
CA PRO A 82 0.05 -3.97 -11.77
C PRO A 82 -0.06 -3.07 -13.00
N LEU A 83 -1.11 -2.24 -13.09
CA LEU A 83 -1.28 -1.30 -14.21
C LEU A 83 -0.28 -0.14 -14.18
N ASN A 84 0.34 0.17 -13.02
CA ASN A 84 1.32 1.24 -12.90
C ASN A 84 2.71 0.85 -13.45
N TYR A 85 2.92 -0.41 -13.85
CA TYR A 85 4.20 -0.91 -14.36
C TYR A 85 4.18 -1.13 -15.88
N ARG A 86 3.33 -0.40 -16.61
CA ARG A 86 3.10 -0.61 -18.06
C ARG A 86 3.73 0.44 -18.99
N GLU A 87 4.43 1.43 -18.46
CA GLU A 87 5.00 2.54 -19.27
C GLU A 87 5.96 2.03 -20.35
N ALA A 88 6.69 0.94 -20.07
CA ALA A 88 7.58 0.29 -21.05
C ALA A 88 6.89 -0.82 -21.87
N GLY A 89 5.56 -0.86 -21.92
CA GLY A 89 4.79 -1.80 -22.75
C GLY A 89 4.53 -3.16 -22.11
N LEU A 90 4.77 -3.34 -20.81
CA LEU A 90 4.43 -4.58 -20.11
C LEU A 90 2.91 -4.75 -20.00
N SER A 91 2.42 -5.98 -20.12
CA SER A 91 1.05 -6.31 -19.74
C SER A 91 0.95 -6.49 -18.22
N ALA A 92 -0.19 -6.13 -17.64
CA ALA A 92 -0.43 -6.32 -16.21
C ALA A 92 -0.31 -7.81 -15.80
N SER A 93 -0.73 -8.74 -16.66
CA SER A 93 -0.56 -10.18 -16.44
C SER A 93 0.91 -10.58 -16.36
N ALA A 94 1.77 -10.05 -17.25
CA ALA A 94 3.20 -10.33 -17.20
C ALA A 94 3.87 -9.81 -15.93
N VAL A 95 3.41 -8.65 -15.41
CA VAL A 95 3.85 -8.11 -14.12
C VAL A 95 3.51 -9.09 -12.99
N VAL A 96 2.27 -9.53 -12.91
CA VAL A 96 1.81 -10.47 -11.87
C VAL A 96 2.55 -11.80 -11.97
N GLU A 97 2.69 -12.36 -13.17
CA GLU A 97 3.45 -13.59 -13.40
C GLU A 97 4.91 -13.47 -12.95
N ALA A 98 5.56 -12.34 -13.19
CA ALA A 98 6.92 -12.10 -12.74
C ALA A 98 7.04 -12.11 -11.20
N ILE A 99 6.07 -11.50 -10.51
CA ILE A 99 6.00 -11.52 -9.05
C ILE A 99 5.75 -12.96 -8.56
N GLU A 100 4.75 -13.65 -9.08
CA GLU A 100 4.37 -15.01 -8.67
C GLU A 100 5.50 -16.03 -8.88
N GLN A 101 6.14 -16.02 -10.06
CA GLN A 101 7.30 -16.86 -10.36
C GLN A 101 8.48 -16.60 -9.42
N THR A 102 8.68 -15.33 -9.00
CA THR A 102 9.71 -15.01 -8.03
C THR A 102 9.35 -15.54 -6.65
N CYS A 103 8.08 -15.41 -6.23
CA CYS A 103 7.60 -15.94 -4.96
C CYS A 103 7.76 -17.48 -4.86
N GLU A 104 7.60 -18.21 -5.95
CA GLU A 104 7.80 -19.66 -6.00
C GLU A 104 9.22 -20.11 -5.65
N GLN A 105 10.21 -19.25 -5.88
CA GLN A 105 11.61 -19.52 -5.55
C GLN A 105 11.90 -19.45 -4.04
N PHE A 106 10.93 -18.98 -3.23
CA PHE A 106 11.07 -18.78 -1.79
C PHE A 106 10.01 -19.54 -0.99
N PRO A 107 10.02 -20.89 -1.00
CA PRO A 107 8.98 -21.71 -0.37
C PRO A 107 8.95 -21.60 1.17
N GLN A 108 9.98 -21.03 1.79
CA GLN A 108 10.07 -20.82 3.23
C GLN A 108 9.19 -19.67 3.74
N ILE A 109 8.61 -18.86 2.85
CA ILE A 109 7.68 -17.79 3.18
C ILE A 109 6.40 -17.93 2.34
N LEU A 110 5.26 -18.01 3.01
CA LEU A 110 3.96 -18.02 2.33
C LEU A 110 3.63 -16.61 1.85
N THR A 111 3.57 -16.43 0.52
CA THR A 111 3.28 -15.14 -0.09
C THR A 111 1.89 -15.10 -0.71
N LYS A 112 1.21 -13.98 -0.55
CA LYS A 112 -0.06 -13.63 -1.18
C LYS A 112 0.05 -12.26 -1.82
N LEU A 113 -0.92 -11.91 -2.66
CA LEU A 113 -0.98 -10.63 -3.35
C LEU A 113 -2.25 -9.86 -2.96
N ILE A 114 -2.11 -8.54 -2.88
CA ILE A 114 -3.21 -7.58 -2.77
C ILE A 114 -3.05 -6.61 -3.93
N PHE A 115 -4.07 -6.47 -4.77
CA PHE A 115 -4.05 -5.45 -5.82
C PHE A 115 -4.57 -4.13 -5.30
N ILE A 116 -3.89 -3.05 -5.69
CA ILE A 116 -4.26 -1.69 -5.33
C ILE A 116 -4.93 -1.03 -6.53
N GLY A 117 -6.19 -0.65 -6.37
CA GLY A 117 -6.84 0.34 -7.22
C GLY A 117 -6.44 1.74 -6.77
N SER A 118 -5.94 2.57 -7.70
CA SER A 118 -5.51 3.91 -7.39
C SER A 118 -6.68 4.90 -7.40
N ARG A 119 -6.75 5.76 -6.39
CA ARG A 119 -7.66 6.93 -6.38
C ARG A 119 -7.21 8.05 -7.32
N HIS A 120 -5.96 8.00 -7.82
CA HIS A 120 -5.38 9.07 -8.65
C HIS A 120 -5.72 8.96 -10.14
N GLY A 121 -5.95 7.78 -10.62
CA GLY A 121 -6.33 7.54 -12.01
C GLY A 121 -7.76 7.95 -12.33
N SER A 122 -8.18 7.70 -13.54
CA SER A 122 -9.59 7.78 -13.93
C SER A 122 -10.38 6.62 -13.31
N ARG A 123 -11.70 6.74 -13.25
CA ARG A 123 -12.57 5.65 -12.82
C ARG A 123 -12.41 4.41 -13.71
N GLU A 124 -12.15 4.62 -15.00
CA GLU A 124 -11.90 3.55 -15.95
C GLU A 124 -10.65 2.74 -15.57
N THR A 125 -9.58 3.40 -15.12
CA THR A 125 -8.37 2.72 -14.64
C THR A 125 -8.64 1.90 -13.38
N LEU A 126 -9.48 2.39 -12.46
CA LEU A 126 -9.91 1.62 -11.30
C LEU A 126 -10.68 0.36 -11.74
N VAL A 127 -11.64 0.51 -12.64
CA VAL A 127 -12.43 -0.60 -13.19
C VAL A 127 -11.52 -1.63 -13.89
N GLU A 128 -10.49 -1.18 -14.62
CA GLU A 128 -9.50 -2.07 -15.25
C GLU A 128 -8.72 -2.88 -14.19
N HIS A 129 -8.33 -2.28 -13.07
CA HIS A 129 -7.70 -3.01 -11.96
C HIS A 129 -8.65 -4.04 -11.33
N ILE A 130 -9.93 -3.66 -11.16
CA ILE A 130 -10.95 -4.58 -10.63
C ILE A 130 -11.12 -5.76 -11.57
N GLN A 131 -11.25 -5.53 -12.88
CA GLN A 131 -11.39 -6.60 -13.87
C GLN A 131 -10.18 -7.54 -13.85
N LEU A 132 -8.95 -6.98 -13.80
CA LEU A 132 -7.73 -7.78 -13.67
C LEU A 132 -7.75 -8.66 -12.42
N ALA A 133 -8.21 -8.13 -11.28
CA ALA A 133 -8.32 -8.91 -10.05
C ALA A 133 -9.31 -10.07 -10.18
N LEU A 134 -10.48 -9.83 -10.79
CA LEU A 134 -11.51 -10.85 -11.03
C LEU A 134 -11.01 -11.96 -11.97
N ASP A 135 -10.29 -11.59 -13.04
CA ASP A 135 -9.75 -12.55 -13.99
C ASP A 135 -8.66 -13.44 -13.35
N LEU A 136 -7.81 -12.84 -12.51
CA LEU A 136 -6.75 -13.57 -11.82
C LEU A 136 -7.25 -14.43 -10.67
N GLN A 137 -8.29 -14.00 -9.96
CA GLN A 137 -8.91 -14.79 -8.90
C GLN A 137 -9.41 -16.17 -9.41
N GLN A 138 -9.81 -16.25 -10.68
CA GLN A 138 -10.29 -17.50 -11.28
C GLN A 138 -9.18 -18.52 -11.54
N ARG A 139 -7.92 -18.14 -11.50
CA ARG A 139 -6.80 -19.06 -11.71
C ARG A 139 -6.57 -19.89 -10.45
N ALA A 140 -6.53 -21.20 -10.58
CA ALA A 140 -6.31 -22.13 -9.46
C ALA A 140 -5.00 -21.88 -8.70
N SER A 141 -3.98 -21.33 -9.39
CA SER A 141 -2.67 -20.98 -8.82
C SER A 141 -2.59 -19.54 -8.31
N SER A 142 -3.66 -18.76 -8.35
CA SER A 142 -3.63 -17.35 -7.97
C SER A 142 -3.19 -17.14 -6.53
N ARG A 143 -2.29 -16.20 -6.34
CA ARG A 143 -1.88 -15.71 -5.02
C ARG A 143 -2.72 -14.54 -4.53
N LEU A 144 -3.63 -14.03 -5.36
CA LEU A 144 -4.48 -12.88 -5.02
C LEU A 144 -5.45 -13.24 -3.89
N VAL A 145 -5.44 -12.45 -2.82
CA VAL A 145 -6.32 -12.63 -1.65
C VAL A 145 -7.21 -11.44 -1.36
N ALA A 146 -6.81 -10.23 -1.77
CA ALA A 146 -7.58 -9.03 -1.48
C ALA A 146 -7.41 -7.96 -2.57
N PHE A 147 -8.32 -7.00 -2.56
CA PHE A 147 -8.26 -5.76 -3.33
C PHE A 147 -8.23 -4.57 -2.38
N ASP A 148 -7.39 -3.59 -2.67
CA ASP A 148 -7.19 -2.38 -1.91
C ASP A 148 -7.55 -1.14 -2.73
N LEU A 149 -7.89 -0.05 -2.05
CA LEU A 149 -8.08 1.27 -2.64
C LEU A 149 -7.16 2.25 -1.92
N ALA A 150 -6.16 2.78 -2.62
CA ALA A 150 -5.16 3.68 -2.05
C ALA A 150 -5.03 5.00 -2.82
N GLY A 151 -4.37 5.97 -2.20
CA GLY A 151 -4.18 7.32 -2.73
C GLY A 151 -4.96 8.37 -1.97
N ASN A 152 -5.02 9.59 -2.50
CA ASN A 152 -5.69 10.70 -1.84
C ASN A 152 -7.16 10.38 -1.53
N GLU A 153 -7.51 10.30 -0.25
CA GLU A 153 -8.82 9.88 0.24
C GLU A 153 -9.98 10.79 -0.20
N GLN A 154 -9.69 12.03 -0.63
CA GLN A 154 -10.70 12.95 -1.16
C GLN A 154 -11.09 12.65 -2.60
N LYS A 155 -10.33 11.79 -3.29
CA LYS A 155 -10.61 11.36 -4.67
C LYS A 155 -11.25 9.98 -4.67
N GLN A 156 -12.17 9.73 -5.61
CA GLN A 156 -12.84 8.43 -5.75
C GLN A 156 -13.26 7.87 -4.37
N THR A 157 -14.09 8.64 -3.66
CA THR A 157 -14.55 8.26 -2.31
C THR A 157 -15.29 6.92 -2.36
N PRO A 158 -15.26 6.11 -1.29
CA PRO A 158 -15.96 4.83 -1.24
C PRO A 158 -17.44 4.91 -1.62
N ALA A 159 -18.13 5.98 -1.22
CA ALA A 159 -19.53 6.20 -1.61
C ALA A 159 -19.70 6.36 -3.14
N ALA A 160 -18.77 7.07 -3.81
CA ALA A 160 -18.86 7.35 -5.23
C ALA A 160 -18.57 6.14 -6.13
N ILE A 161 -17.78 5.17 -5.64
CA ILE A 161 -17.32 4.00 -6.42
C ILE A 161 -17.92 2.68 -5.93
N ARG A 162 -18.92 2.74 -5.08
CA ARG A 162 -19.56 1.57 -4.48
C ARG A 162 -19.96 0.51 -5.51
N GLU A 163 -20.59 0.95 -6.59
CA GLU A 163 -21.08 0.04 -7.64
C GLU A 163 -19.93 -0.68 -8.37
N ASP A 164 -18.76 -0.04 -8.50
CA ASP A 164 -17.59 -0.66 -9.14
C ASP A 164 -17.02 -1.81 -8.30
N PHE A 165 -17.21 -1.78 -6.97
CA PHE A 165 -16.73 -2.81 -6.05
C PHE A 165 -17.68 -4.02 -5.92
N LEU A 166 -18.93 -3.91 -6.34
CA LEU A 166 -19.90 -5.02 -6.24
C LEU A 166 -19.38 -6.33 -6.84
N PRO A 167 -18.74 -6.35 -8.03
CA PRO A 167 -18.21 -7.60 -8.60
C PRO A 167 -17.15 -8.28 -7.72
N LEU A 168 -16.33 -7.51 -6.98
CA LEU A 168 -15.35 -8.06 -6.05
C LEU A 168 -16.03 -8.74 -4.86
N LEU A 169 -17.07 -8.09 -4.31
CA LEU A 169 -17.88 -8.61 -3.21
C LEU A 169 -18.65 -9.87 -3.62
N GLU A 170 -19.26 -9.88 -4.80
CA GLU A 170 -19.95 -11.05 -5.36
C GLU A 170 -19.03 -12.26 -5.53
N ARG A 171 -17.75 -12.03 -5.78
CA ARG A 171 -16.72 -13.06 -5.87
C ARG A 171 -16.06 -13.39 -4.54
N CYS A 172 -16.53 -12.80 -3.44
CA CYS A 172 -15.98 -13.00 -2.10
C CYS A 172 -14.48 -12.69 -2.00
N LEU A 173 -13.98 -11.74 -2.82
CA LEU A 173 -12.63 -11.24 -2.66
C LEU A 173 -12.59 -10.33 -1.44
N GLN A 174 -11.59 -10.49 -0.58
CA GLN A 174 -11.45 -9.63 0.59
C GLN A 174 -11.09 -8.20 0.19
N ILE A 175 -11.57 -7.25 0.97
CA ILE A 175 -11.40 -5.82 0.72
C ILE A 175 -10.60 -5.20 1.86
N THR A 176 -9.52 -4.53 1.51
CA THR A 176 -8.79 -3.64 2.42
C THR A 176 -8.76 -2.23 1.82
N ILE A 177 -8.91 -1.20 2.63
CA ILE A 177 -9.06 0.17 2.14
C ILE A 177 -8.17 1.09 2.95
N HIS A 178 -7.34 1.90 2.27
CA HIS A 178 -6.65 3.02 2.91
C HIS A 178 -7.68 4.08 3.30
N ALA A 179 -7.86 4.31 4.60
CA ALA A 179 -8.82 5.27 5.12
C ALA A 179 -8.41 5.85 6.48
N GLY A 180 -8.73 7.12 6.71
CA GLY A 180 -8.47 7.82 7.96
C GLY A 180 -7.00 8.09 8.22
N GLU A 181 -6.18 8.19 7.19
CA GLU A 181 -4.80 8.69 7.29
C GLU A 181 -4.78 10.21 7.25
N THR A 182 -5.23 10.79 6.16
CA THR A 182 -5.29 12.25 5.94
C THR A 182 -6.70 12.81 6.03
N ALA A 183 -7.71 12.02 5.66
CA ALA A 183 -9.12 12.40 5.79
C ALA A 183 -9.67 12.14 7.20
N SER A 184 -10.94 12.49 7.42
CA SER A 184 -11.64 12.29 8.69
C SER A 184 -12.03 10.83 8.94
N ALA A 185 -12.62 10.55 10.11
CA ALA A 185 -13.19 9.23 10.41
C ALA A 185 -14.34 8.85 9.47
N GLU A 186 -14.93 9.81 8.74
CA GLU A 186 -15.95 9.55 7.73
C GLU A 186 -15.44 8.67 6.60
N SER A 187 -14.18 8.86 6.16
CA SER A 187 -13.59 7.99 5.13
C SER A 187 -13.48 6.53 5.59
N ILE A 188 -13.22 6.30 6.89
CA ILE A 188 -13.21 4.96 7.48
C ILE A 188 -14.63 4.38 7.50
N TRP A 189 -15.60 5.20 7.90
CA TRP A 189 -17.00 4.81 7.90
C TRP A 189 -17.48 4.42 6.49
N GLU A 190 -17.21 5.25 5.50
CA GLU A 190 -17.55 4.97 4.10
C GLU A 190 -16.88 3.68 3.58
N ALA A 191 -15.62 3.45 3.90
CA ALA A 191 -14.91 2.23 3.51
C ALA A 191 -15.59 0.97 4.08
N VAL A 192 -16.01 1.01 5.35
CA VAL A 192 -16.66 -0.12 6.01
C VAL A 192 -18.10 -0.35 5.52
N TYR A 193 -18.86 0.73 5.28
CA TYR A 193 -20.29 0.60 4.98
C TYR A 193 -20.60 0.59 3.48
N HIS A 194 -19.82 1.26 2.65
CA HIS A 194 -20.04 1.27 1.20
C HIS A 194 -19.23 0.20 0.48
N LEU A 195 -17.99 -0.06 0.89
CA LEU A 195 -17.14 -1.05 0.24
C LEU A 195 -17.01 -2.36 1.05
N GLN A 196 -17.65 -2.46 2.22
CA GLN A 196 -17.62 -3.63 3.09
C GLN A 196 -16.19 -4.07 3.43
N ALA A 197 -15.32 -3.11 3.71
CA ALA A 197 -13.92 -3.39 4.02
C ALA A 197 -13.76 -4.36 5.19
N ASP A 198 -12.99 -5.42 4.98
CA ASP A 198 -12.60 -6.40 6.00
C ASP A 198 -11.47 -5.87 6.88
N ARG A 199 -10.62 -5.00 6.31
CA ARG A 199 -9.50 -4.35 6.97
C ARG A 199 -9.41 -2.88 6.55
N ILE A 200 -8.87 -2.05 7.43
CA ILE A 200 -8.62 -0.63 7.15
C ILE A 200 -7.13 -0.35 7.27
N GLY A 201 -6.53 0.15 6.17
CA GLY A 201 -5.18 0.69 6.18
C GLY A 201 -5.14 2.03 6.93
N HIS A 202 -4.11 2.22 7.74
CA HIS A 202 -3.86 3.39 8.61
C HIS A 202 -4.83 3.56 9.77
N GLY A 203 -6.11 3.89 9.50
CA GLY A 203 -7.15 4.03 10.52
C GLY A 203 -6.90 5.08 11.60
N LEU A 204 -5.99 6.06 11.39
CA LEU A 204 -5.52 6.99 12.43
C LEU A 204 -6.64 7.83 13.07
N LYS A 205 -7.68 8.13 12.30
CA LYS A 205 -8.80 8.96 12.76
C LYS A 205 -9.89 8.17 13.48
N LEU A 206 -9.75 6.85 13.59
CA LEU A 206 -10.71 5.98 14.27
C LEU A 206 -10.82 6.34 15.76
N GLU A 207 -9.71 6.73 16.41
CA GLU A 207 -9.71 7.16 17.81
C GLU A 207 -10.59 8.39 18.09
N ASN A 208 -10.85 9.21 17.06
CA ASN A 208 -11.67 10.42 17.17
C ASN A 208 -13.18 10.14 17.06
N HIS A 209 -13.55 8.86 16.84
CA HIS A 209 -14.94 8.46 16.66
C HIS A 209 -15.26 7.22 17.53
N PRO A 210 -15.61 7.40 18.81
CA PRO A 210 -15.76 6.30 19.76
C PRO A 210 -16.79 5.24 19.35
N GLU A 211 -17.88 5.63 18.71
CA GLU A 211 -18.93 4.71 18.25
C GLU A 211 -18.42 3.83 17.08
N LEU A 212 -17.67 4.43 16.15
CA LEU A 212 -17.05 3.68 15.07
C LEU A 212 -15.96 2.74 15.59
N LEU A 213 -15.13 3.18 16.53
CA LEU A 213 -14.15 2.33 17.21
C LEU A 213 -14.80 1.14 17.89
N ARG A 214 -15.91 1.36 18.61
CA ARG A 214 -16.69 0.28 19.22
C ARG A 214 -17.18 -0.72 18.17
N ARG A 215 -17.66 -0.22 17.02
CA ARG A 215 -18.08 -1.07 15.90
C ARG A 215 -16.95 -1.92 15.34
N PHE A 216 -15.73 -1.38 15.28
CA PHE A 216 -14.53 -2.14 14.86
C PHE A 216 -14.26 -3.29 15.82
N ILE A 217 -14.32 -3.03 17.13
CA ILE A 217 -14.14 -4.05 18.18
C ILE A 217 -15.20 -5.14 18.05
N ASP A 218 -16.48 -4.76 18.00
CA ASP A 218 -17.63 -5.68 17.94
C ASP A 218 -17.58 -6.57 16.69
N ARG A 219 -17.16 -6.03 15.55
CA ARG A 219 -17.06 -6.76 14.26
C ARG A 219 -15.68 -7.35 14.00
N LYS A 220 -14.71 -7.12 14.86
CA LYS A 220 -13.31 -7.55 14.70
C LYS A 220 -12.68 -7.08 13.39
N ILE A 221 -12.97 -5.85 12.96
CA ILE A 221 -12.37 -5.26 11.78
C ILE A 221 -10.92 -4.91 12.12
N ALA A 222 -9.99 -5.45 11.36
CA ALA A 222 -8.56 -5.21 11.60
C ALA A 222 -8.13 -3.82 11.10
N VAL A 223 -7.16 -3.22 11.82
CA VAL A 223 -6.50 -1.99 11.40
C VAL A 223 -5.04 -2.30 11.07
N GLU A 224 -4.60 -1.90 9.88
CA GLU A 224 -3.24 -2.10 9.39
C GLU A 224 -2.41 -0.86 9.70
N MET A 225 -1.74 -0.87 10.83
CA MET A 225 -0.94 0.26 11.30
C MET A 225 0.35 0.40 10.50
N CYS A 226 0.62 1.61 9.97
CA CYS A 226 1.75 1.93 9.08
C CYS A 226 2.64 3.03 9.70
N PRO A 227 3.38 2.77 10.79
CA PRO A 227 4.05 3.83 11.55
C PRO A 227 5.03 4.65 10.73
N SER A 228 5.84 4.04 9.87
CA SER A 228 6.83 4.75 9.06
C SER A 228 6.19 5.67 8.02
N SER A 229 5.17 5.18 7.29
CA SER A 229 4.42 5.99 6.33
C SER A 229 3.68 7.13 7.03
N ASN A 230 2.99 6.82 8.13
CA ASN A 230 2.22 7.81 8.87
C ASN A 230 3.12 8.89 9.50
N GLN A 231 4.35 8.55 9.89
CA GLN A 231 5.32 9.55 10.33
C GLN A 231 5.71 10.50 9.20
N GLN A 232 5.90 9.97 8.01
CA GLN A 232 6.29 10.77 6.85
C GLN A 232 5.15 11.66 6.34
N ILE A 233 3.93 11.14 6.25
CA ILE A 233 2.78 11.85 5.68
C ILE A 233 2.16 12.80 6.70
N VAL A 234 1.83 12.30 7.90
CA VAL A 234 1.06 13.05 8.91
C VAL A 234 1.98 13.72 9.95
N GLY A 235 3.04 13.04 10.35
CA GLY A 235 3.94 13.46 11.41
C GLY A 235 3.35 13.23 12.81
N PHE A 236 4.10 12.53 13.64
CA PHE A 236 3.76 12.27 15.04
C PHE A 236 4.90 12.69 15.94
N ARG A 237 4.60 12.92 17.21
CA ARG A 237 5.63 13.08 18.23
C ARG A 237 6.38 11.77 18.37
N ASP A 238 7.66 11.79 18.01
CA ASP A 238 8.57 10.67 18.20
C ASP A 238 9.50 10.97 19.38
N ALA A 239 9.58 10.04 20.33
CA ALA A 239 10.49 10.16 21.46
C ALA A 239 11.97 10.10 21.02
N PHE A 240 12.25 9.55 19.86
CA PHE A 240 13.60 9.40 19.29
C PHE A 240 13.97 10.50 18.30
N LEU A 241 13.01 11.34 17.87
CA LEU A 241 13.23 12.47 16.97
C LEU A 241 12.87 13.79 17.69
N PRO A 242 13.82 14.40 18.42
CA PRO A 242 13.54 15.53 19.31
C PRO A 242 13.03 16.80 18.61
N ASN A 243 13.15 16.89 17.28
CA ASN A 243 12.77 18.07 16.50
C ASN A 243 11.37 17.97 15.85
N THR A 244 10.56 16.96 16.20
CA THR A 244 9.19 16.90 15.68
C THR A 244 8.31 18.00 16.30
N THR A 245 7.74 18.84 15.47
CA THR A 245 6.82 19.92 15.90
C THR A 245 5.43 19.39 16.27
N SER A 246 5.11 18.15 15.88
CA SER A 246 3.83 17.53 16.15
C SER A 246 3.64 17.21 17.64
N LYS A 247 2.45 17.54 18.16
CA LYS A 247 2.01 17.16 19.51
C LYS A 247 1.26 15.83 19.54
N ALA A 248 0.85 15.32 18.37
CA ALA A 248 0.07 14.10 18.24
C ALA A 248 0.93 12.87 18.56
N ILE A 249 0.37 11.93 19.32
CA ILE A 249 0.97 10.64 19.63
C ILE A 249 0.40 9.59 18.68
N TYR A 250 1.26 8.73 18.15
CA TYR A 250 0.82 7.63 17.30
C TYR A 250 -0.10 6.67 18.08
N PRO A 251 -1.30 6.32 17.57
CA PRO A 251 -2.33 5.67 18.36
C PRO A 251 -2.14 4.17 18.58
N LEU A 252 -0.99 3.58 18.23
CA LEU A 252 -0.75 2.13 18.29
C LEU A 252 -1.11 1.53 19.66
N GLN A 253 -0.58 2.11 20.75
CA GLN A 253 -0.84 1.59 22.10
C GLN A 253 -2.33 1.61 22.44
N ARG A 254 -3.03 2.68 22.05
CA ARG A 254 -4.48 2.79 22.30
C ARG A 254 -5.29 1.72 21.57
N TYR A 255 -4.85 1.30 20.39
CA TYR A 255 -5.53 0.25 19.61
C TYR A 255 -5.19 -1.15 20.15
N LEU A 256 -3.97 -1.35 20.65
CA LEU A 256 -3.58 -2.61 21.28
C LEU A 256 -4.30 -2.88 22.62
N ASP A 257 -4.74 -1.81 23.30
CA ASP A 257 -5.46 -1.89 24.58
C ASP A 257 -6.97 -2.16 24.38
N LYS A 258 -7.46 -2.29 23.14
CA LYS A 258 -8.88 -2.50 22.80
C LYS A 258 -9.13 -3.85 22.17
#